data_73cdfefc9bed2d6bdcedb1e86581ec1b
#
_entry.id   73cdfefc9bed2d6bdcedb1e86581ec1b
#
_cell.length_a   1.000
_cell.length_b   1.000
_cell.length_c   1.000
_cell.angle_alpha   90.00
_cell.angle_beta   90.00
_cell.angle_gamma   90.00
#
_symmetry.space_group_name_H-M   'P 1'
#
loop_
_entity.id
_entity.type
_entity.pdbx_description
1 polymer ?
#
loop_
_entity_poly.entity_id
_entity_poly.type
_entity_poly.pdbx_seq_one_letter_code
_entity_poly.pdbx_strand_id
1 'polypeptide(L)'
;MQPQITSFQQEYLAELEIAETQLLALAGAVPEESYGWSPVLGARSFSAVLVHIAVGNLLLLYRAGVRIPAVTNLYGAIEGELVARIVAIVHKNVAMEGTIVAKSEVVDLLKRSFQAVAEAMAAVTPDGLEVRGNFFGKPEAVRRLYLRMLAHSHEHMGQAIAYVRSMGYKVPWPDPLRDLERVAVSAAAHHLTA
;
A
#
# COMPACT_ATOMS: atom_id res chain seq x y z
N MET A 1 27.65 15.39 -3.98
CA MET A 1 27.53 14.28 -4.93
C MET A 1 26.12 13.76 -4.79
N GLN A 2 25.28 13.86 -5.81
CA GLN A 2 23.94 13.28 -5.76
C GLN A 2 24.07 11.76 -5.73
N PRO A 3 23.27 11.04 -4.91
CA PRO A 3 23.31 9.58 -4.90
C PRO A 3 22.92 9.07 -6.29
N GLN A 4 23.72 8.14 -6.82
CA GLN A 4 23.42 7.51 -8.10
C GLN A 4 22.28 6.52 -7.87
N ILE A 5 21.09 6.81 -8.43
CA ILE A 5 19.91 5.95 -8.35
C ILE A 5 20.20 4.65 -9.11
N THR A 6 20.01 3.49 -8.46
CA THR A 6 20.18 2.17 -9.08
C THR A 6 18.97 1.81 -9.95
N SER A 7 19.13 0.82 -10.86
CA SER A 7 17.98 0.25 -11.61
C SER A 7 16.88 -0.26 -10.68
N PHE A 8 17.24 -0.93 -9.59
CA PHE A 8 16.29 -1.40 -8.59
C PHE A 8 15.46 -0.27 -7.97
N GLN A 9 16.09 0.85 -7.63
CA GLN A 9 15.36 2.01 -7.07
C GLN A 9 14.39 2.61 -8.08
N GLN A 10 14.81 2.72 -9.36
CA GLN A 10 13.96 3.24 -10.43
C GLN A 10 12.74 2.34 -10.67
N GLU A 11 12.97 1.03 -10.81
CA GLU A 11 11.91 0.04 -10.98
C GLU A 11 10.94 0.03 -9.78
N TYR A 12 11.50 0.06 -8.57
CA TYR A 12 10.71 0.10 -7.33
C TYR A 12 9.82 1.34 -7.26
N LEU A 13 10.37 2.54 -7.55
CA LEU A 13 9.61 3.79 -7.51
C LEU A 13 8.52 3.83 -8.56
N ALA A 14 8.76 3.28 -9.76
CA ALA A 14 7.75 3.17 -10.80
C ALA A 14 6.57 2.26 -10.36
N GLU A 15 6.86 1.10 -9.79
CA GLU A 15 5.82 0.19 -9.25
C GLU A 15 5.10 0.79 -8.04
N LEU A 16 5.81 1.52 -7.19
CA LEU A 16 5.21 2.22 -6.05
C LEU A 16 4.20 3.27 -6.49
N GLU A 17 4.53 4.07 -7.52
CA GLU A 17 3.65 5.08 -8.10
C GLU A 17 2.37 4.46 -8.70
N ILE A 18 2.50 3.30 -9.38
CA ILE A 18 1.35 2.54 -9.90
C ILE A 18 0.45 2.10 -8.74
N ALA A 19 1.03 1.51 -7.69
CA ALA A 19 0.28 1.03 -6.54
C ALA A 19 -0.44 2.18 -5.80
N GLU A 20 0.25 3.32 -5.58
CA GLU A 20 -0.34 4.52 -4.97
C GLU A 20 -1.50 5.05 -5.81
N THR A 21 -1.28 5.26 -7.10
CA THR A 21 -2.29 5.79 -8.03
C THR A 21 -3.54 4.93 -8.02
N GLN A 22 -3.40 3.62 -8.12
CA GLN A 22 -4.54 2.70 -8.13
C GLN A 22 -5.27 2.66 -6.78
N LEU A 23 -4.56 2.63 -5.66
CA LEU A 23 -5.18 2.64 -4.33
C LEU A 23 -5.92 3.94 -4.04
N LEU A 24 -5.35 5.08 -4.41
CA LEU A 24 -6.00 6.38 -4.27
C LEU A 24 -7.23 6.50 -5.18
N ALA A 25 -7.17 5.95 -6.39
CA ALA A 25 -8.32 5.88 -7.28
C ALA A 25 -9.45 5.00 -6.70
N LEU A 26 -9.11 3.83 -6.13
CA LEU A 26 -10.08 2.98 -5.43
C LEU A 26 -10.72 3.71 -4.24
N ALA A 27 -9.89 4.34 -3.41
CA ALA A 27 -10.38 5.14 -2.29
C ALA A 27 -11.30 6.27 -2.76
N GLY A 28 -10.97 6.94 -3.85
CA GLY A 28 -11.79 7.99 -4.46
C GLY A 28 -13.15 7.49 -4.97
N ALA A 29 -13.20 6.30 -5.55
CA ALA A 29 -14.38 5.71 -6.18
C ALA A 29 -15.47 5.28 -5.18
N VAL A 30 -15.11 5.02 -3.92
CA VAL A 30 -16.05 4.59 -2.88
C VAL A 30 -16.59 5.81 -2.12
N PRO A 31 -17.92 5.98 -1.99
CA PRO A 31 -18.52 7.03 -1.16
C PRO A 31 -18.18 6.84 0.33
N GLU A 32 -18.15 7.93 1.07
CA GLU A 32 -17.74 7.94 2.49
C GLU A 32 -18.60 7.02 3.37
N GLU A 33 -19.91 7.00 3.15
CA GLU A 33 -20.85 6.16 3.87
C GLU A 33 -20.57 4.65 3.72
N SER A 34 -19.83 4.25 2.70
CA SER A 34 -19.44 2.85 2.44
C SER A 34 -18.06 2.49 2.99
N TYR A 35 -17.34 3.42 3.60
CA TYR A 35 -16.00 3.15 4.16
C TYR A 35 -16.02 2.13 5.31
N GLY A 36 -17.11 2.10 6.08
CA GLY A 36 -17.31 1.12 7.15
C GLY A 36 -17.77 -0.27 6.68
N TRP A 37 -18.04 -0.47 5.39
CA TRP A 37 -18.52 -1.76 4.88
C TRP A 37 -17.47 -2.86 5.03
N SER A 38 -17.92 -4.04 5.42
CA SER A 38 -17.13 -5.28 5.46
C SER A 38 -17.94 -6.46 4.92
N PRO A 39 -17.29 -7.48 4.30
CA PRO A 39 -18.00 -8.60 3.68
C PRO A 39 -18.68 -9.53 4.70
N VAL A 40 -18.07 -9.68 5.87
CA VAL A 40 -18.56 -10.54 6.96
C VAL A 40 -18.13 -9.97 8.30
N LEU A 41 -18.82 -10.36 9.38
CA LEU A 41 -18.44 -10.01 10.75
C LEU A 41 -17.00 -10.49 11.04
N GLY A 42 -16.19 -9.61 11.59
CA GLY A 42 -14.78 -9.89 11.93
C GLY A 42 -13.79 -9.68 10.79
N ALA A 43 -14.25 -9.45 9.55
CA ALA A 43 -13.37 -8.98 8.49
C ALA A 43 -13.06 -7.48 8.65
N ARG A 44 -11.92 -7.02 8.13
CA ARG A 44 -11.63 -5.58 8.02
C ARG A 44 -12.70 -4.88 7.18
N SER A 45 -13.05 -3.67 7.58
CA SER A 45 -13.84 -2.78 6.71
C SER A 45 -12.99 -2.28 5.52
N PHE A 46 -13.63 -1.65 4.54
CA PHE A 46 -12.92 -1.04 3.41
C PHE A 46 -11.90 0.01 3.90
N SER A 47 -12.30 0.91 4.82
CA SER A 47 -11.38 1.86 5.45
C SER A 47 -10.23 1.17 6.16
N ALA A 48 -10.52 0.12 6.95
CA ALA A 48 -9.51 -0.62 7.69
C ALA A 48 -8.47 -1.31 6.77
N VAL A 49 -8.88 -1.78 5.58
CA VAL A 49 -7.94 -2.31 4.58
C VAL A 49 -6.98 -1.25 4.09
N LEU A 50 -7.46 -0.05 3.77
CA LEU A 50 -6.62 1.07 3.32
C LEU A 50 -5.69 1.58 4.42
N VAL A 51 -6.19 1.70 5.64
CA VAL A 51 -5.39 2.05 6.82
C VAL A 51 -4.32 0.99 7.08
N HIS A 52 -4.67 -0.30 6.95
CA HIS A 52 -3.72 -1.41 7.10
C HIS A 52 -2.54 -1.32 6.11
N ILE A 53 -2.80 -0.98 4.85
CA ILE A 53 -1.74 -0.74 3.87
C ILE A 53 -0.83 0.39 4.35
N ALA A 54 -1.41 1.52 4.75
CA ALA A 54 -0.66 2.69 5.15
C ALA A 54 0.22 2.45 6.38
N VAL A 55 -0.35 1.87 7.45
CA VAL A 55 0.43 1.57 8.67
C VAL A 55 1.40 0.41 8.46
N GLY A 56 1.11 -0.51 7.53
CA GLY A 56 2.03 -1.56 7.08
C GLY A 56 3.29 -0.98 6.43
N ASN A 57 3.13 0.00 5.53
CA ASN A 57 4.24 0.74 4.93
C ASN A 57 5.12 1.39 6.02
N LEU A 58 4.51 2.13 6.95
CA LEU A 58 5.24 2.82 8.02
C LEU A 58 5.93 1.85 9.01
N LEU A 59 5.30 0.71 9.32
CA LEU A 59 5.91 -0.34 10.12
C LEU A 59 7.13 -0.95 9.42
N LEU A 60 7.04 -1.24 8.13
CA LEU A 60 8.15 -1.82 7.37
C LEU A 60 9.30 -0.83 7.21
N LEU A 61 9.03 0.48 7.04
CA LEU A 61 10.03 1.54 7.09
C LEU A 61 10.71 1.60 8.46
N TYR A 62 9.94 1.56 9.55
CA TYR A 62 10.50 1.49 10.91
C TYR A 62 11.44 0.28 11.07
N ARG A 63 11.05 -0.89 10.53
CA ARG A 63 11.86 -2.12 10.53
C ARG A 63 13.10 -2.02 9.66
N ALA A 64 13.03 -1.29 8.55
CA ALA A 64 14.18 -0.97 7.70
C ALA A 64 15.17 0.03 8.34
N GLY A 65 14.89 0.50 9.55
CA GLY A 65 15.74 1.47 10.24
C GLY A 65 15.50 2.93 9.83
N VAL A 66 14.48 3.20 9.00
CA VAL A 66 14.15 4.56 8.54
C VAL A 66 13.63 5.40 9.71
N ARG A 67 14.12 6.63 9.83
CA ARG A 67 13.82 7.56 10.93
C ARG A 67 13.41 8.94 10.40
N ILE A 68 12.45 8.95 9.46
CA ILE A 68 11.82 10.18 8.96
C ILE A 68 10.62 10.57 9.83
N PRO A 69 10.14 11.84 9.79
CA PRO A 69 9.05 12.32 10.62
C PRO A 69 7.78 11.46 10.55
N ALA A 70 7.40 10.98 9.38
CA ALA A 70 6.23 10.10 9.21
C ALA A 70 6.30 8.82 10.08
N VAL A 71 7.50 8.28 10.26
CA VAL A 71 7.76 7.08 11.07
C VAL A 71 7.97 7.43 12.54
N THR A 72 8.80 8.45 12.83
CA THR A 72 9.18 8.80 14.21
C THR A 72 8.03 9.43 14.99
N ASN A 73 7.19 10.25 14.37
CA ASN A 73 6.01 10.82 15.01
C ASN A 73 4.98 9.74 15.38
N LEU A 74 4.91 8.68 14.59
CA LEU A 74 3.99 7.58 14.86
C LEU A 74 4.53 6.58 15.89
N TYR A 75 5.82 6.21 15.80
CA TYR A 75 6.40 5.12 16.57
C TYR A 75 7.56 5.51 17.50
N GLY A 76 8.07 6.74 17.40
CA GLY A 76 9.30 7.16 18.08
C GLY A 76 9.21 7.15 19.61
N ALA A 77 8.02 7.32 20.18
CA ALA A 77 7.78 7.26 21.62
C ALA A 77 7.61 5.83 22.18
N ILE A 78 7.63 4.81 21.31
CA ILE A 78 7.48 3.42 21.75
C ILE A 78 8.86 2.89 22.17
N GLU A 79 9.06 2.73 23.46
CA GLU A 79 10.30 2.25 24.08
C GLU A 79 10.25 0.77 24.44
N GLY A 80 11.38 0.23 24.91
CA GLY A 80 11.51 -1.14 25.39
C GLY A 80 12.34 -2.05 24.48
N GLU A 81 12.41 -3.31 24.83
CA GLU A 81 13.08 -4.35 24.04
C GLU A 81 12.43 -4.52 22.66
N LEU A 82 13.20 -4.95 21.66
CA LEU A 82 12.78 -5.00 20.26
C LEU A 82 11.43 -5.71 20.04
N VAL A 83 11.24 -6.85 20.68
CA VAL A 83 9.99 -7.64 20.54
C VAL A 83 8.80 -6.88 21.13
N ALA A 84 8.97 -6.32 22.35
CA ALA A 84 7.94 -5.54 23.03
C ALA A 84 7.53 -4.32 22.18
N ARG A 85 8.52 -3.61 21.62
CA ARG A 85 8.27 -2.47 20.70
C ARG A 85 7.47 -2.87 19.48
N ILE A 86 7.82 -3.98 18.82
CA ILE A 86 7.08 -4.45 17.64
C ILE A 86 5.64 -4.82 18.01
N VAL A 87 5.43 -5.50 19.14
CA VAL A 87 4.08 -5.82 19.62
C VAL A 87 3.27 -4.55 19.87
N ALA A 88 3.85 -3.55 20.55
CA ALA A 88 3.19 -2.26 20.81
C ALA A 88 2.83 -1.52 19.50
N ILE A 89 3.74 -1.54 18.50
CA ILE A 89 3.46 -0.96 17.17
C ILE A 89 2.30 -1.68 16.48
N VAL A 90 2.29 -3.02 16.50
CA VAL A 90 1.20 -3.80 15.91
C VAL A 90 -0.14 -3.49 16.58
N HIS A 91 -0.18 -3.42 17.91
CA HIS A 91 -1.40 -3.03 18.65
C HIS A 91 -1.86 -1.62 18.26
N LYS A 92 -0.94 -0.67 18.16
CA LYS A 92 -1.26 0.70 17.70
C LYS A 92 -1.84 0.69 16.29
N ASN A 93 -1.25 -0.06 15.36
CA ASN A 93 -1.73 -0.17 13.99
C ASN A 93 -3.15 -0.76 13.93
N VAL A 94 -3.39 -1.84 14.69
CA VAL A 94 -4.73 -2.45 14.77
C VAL A 94 -5.76 -1.47 15.35
N ALA A 95 -5.39 -0.69 16.36
CA ALA A 95 -6.26 0.36 16.90
C ALA A 95 -6.56 1.44 15.85
N MET A 96 -5.58 1.85 15.04
CA MET A 96 -5.78 2.81 13.95
C MET A 96 -6.72 2.28 12.86
N GLU A 97 -6.65 0.98 12.53
CA GLU A 97 -7.57 0.35 11.58
C GLU A 97 -9.03 0.45 12.04
N GLY A 98 -9.28 0.45 13.36
CA GLY A 98 -10.62 0.57 13.94
C GLY A 98 -11.10 2.00 14.19
N THR A 99 -10.19 2.98 14.24
CA THR A 99 -10.51 4.36 14.63
C THR A 99 -10.45 5.35 13.47
N ILE A 100 -9.61 5.12 12.46
CA ILE A 100 -9.51 5.98 11.27
C ILE A 100 -10.50 5.47 10.21
N VAL A 101 -11.67 6.10 10.17
CA VAL A 101 -12.78 5.67 9.30
C VAL A 101 -13.25 6.76 8.33
N ALA A 102 -13.01 8.03 8.65
CA ALA A 102 -13.37 9.14 7.77
C ALA A 102 -12.54 9.09 6.47
N LYS A 103 -13.20 9.21 5.34
CA LYS A 103 -12.58 9.10 4.00
C LYS A 103 -11.37 10.02 3.85
N SER A 104 -11.48 11.28 4.29
CA SER A 104 -10.40 12.25 4.20
C SER A 104 -9.16 11.83 5.00
N GLU A 105 -9.34 11.32 6.23
CA GLU A 105 -8.25 10.87 7.09
C GLU A 105 -7.56 9.60 6.53
N VAL A 106 -8.36 8.66 6.01
CA VAL A 106 -7.87 7.43 5.37
C VAL A 106 -7.01 7.75 4.15
N VAL A 107 -7.53 8.62 3.25
CA VAL A 107 -6.83 9.03 2.03
C VAL A 107 -5.54 9.79 2.36
N ASP A 108 -5.58 10.69 3.34
CA ASP A 108 -4.42 11.45 3.76
C ASP A 108 -3.33 10.55 4.38
N LEU A 109 -3.72 9.61 5.25
CA LEU A 109 -2.78 8.65 5.82
C LEU A 109 -2.15 7.77 4.73
N LEU A 110 -2.95 7.30 3.77
CA LEU A 110 -2.50 6.49 2.66
C LEU A 110 -1.45 7.25 1.82
N LYS A 111 -1.74 8.47 1.38
CA LYS A 111 -0.81 9.34 0.65
C LYS A 111 0.50 9.54 1.39
N ARG A 112 0.43 9.95 2.67
CA ARG A 112 1.63 10.18 3.48
C ARG A 112 2.47 8.92 3.64
N SER A 113 1.84 7.75 3.71
CA SER A 113 2.59 6.49 3.82
C SER A 113 3.36 6.15 2.54
N PHE A 114 2.76 6.33 1.37
CA PHE A 114 3.43 6.13 0.07
C PHE A 114 4.53 7.17 -0.16
N GLN A 115 4.27 8.43 0.13
CA GLN A 115 5.29 9.49 0.08
C GLN A 115 6.49 9.15 0.97
N ALA A 116 6.25 8.69 2.19
CA ALA A 116 7.31 8.28 3.12
C ALA A 116 8.16 7.11 2.54
N VAL A 117 7.52 6.15 1.87
CA VAL A 117 8.25 5.04 1.22
C VAL A 117 9.07 5.55 0.03
N ALA A 118 8.50 6.43 -0.79
CA ALA A 118 9.21 7.03 -1.93
C ALA A 118 10.44 7.84 -1.49
N GLU A 119 10.28 8.72 -0.49
CA GLU A 119 11.35 9.51 0.09
C GLU A 119 12.47 8.61 0.66
N ALA A 120 12.10 7.57 1.41
CA ALA A 120 13.07 6.65 1.99
C ALA A 120 13.81 5.83 0.91
N MET A 121 13.10 5.38 -0.14
CA MET A 121 13.73 4.67 -1.27
C MET A 121 14.66 5.58 -2.07
N ALA A 122 14.30 6.83 -2.30
CA ALA A 122 15.14 7.79 -3.00
C ALA A 122 16.41 8.15 -2.21
N ALA A 123 16.35 8.11 -0.88
CA ALA A 123 17.45 8.49 0.01
C ALA A 123 18.39 7.32 0.36
N VAL A 124 17.93 6.07 0.24
CA VAL A 124 18.77 4.91 0.61
C VAL A 124 19.91 4.73 -0.38
N THR A 125 21.12 4.44 0.15
CA THR A 125 22.28 4.14 -0.70
C THR A 125 22.24 2.69 -1.20
N PRO A 126 22.97 2.36 -2.31
CA PRO A 126 23.09 0.96 -2.75
C PRO A 126 23.56 0.02 -1.63
N ASP A 127 24.58 0.42 -0.87
CA ASP A 127 25.08 -0.36 0.28
C ASP A 127 24.01 -0.46 1.39
N GLY A 128 23.24 0.60 1.61
CA GLY A 128 22.13 0.64 2.55
C GLY A 128 21.04 -0.39 2.23
N LEU A 129 20.79 -0.67 0.95
CA LEU A 129 19.85 -1.70 0.51
C LEU A 129 20.33 -3.11 0.86
N GLU A 130 21.64 -3.34 0.95
CA GLU A 130 22.25 -4.64 1.27
C GLU A 130 22.48 -4.84 2.78
N VAL A 131 22.30 -3.80 3.60
CA VAL A 131 22.38 -3.94 5.06
C VAL A 131 21.38 -5.01 5.52
N ARG A 132 21.87 -5.94 6.36
CA ARG A 132 21.04 -7.00 6.90
C ARG A 132 20.40 -6.58 8.23
N GLY A 133 19.10 -6.75 8.31
CA GLY A 133 18.31 -6.58 9.52
C GLY A 133 17.51 -7.83 9.86
N ASN A 134 16.86 -7.83 11.00
CA ASN A 134 15.96 -8.93 11.39
C ASN A 134 14.58 -8.71 10.77
N PHE A 135 14.20 -9.59 9.85
CA PHE A 135 12.89 -9.62 9.22
C PHE A 135 12.09 -10.84 9.71
N PHE A 136 11.16 -10.60 10.66
CA PHE A 136 10.35 -11.67 11.27
C PHE A 136 11.17 -12.88 11.74
N GLY A 137 12.28 -12.63 12.42
CA GLY A 137 13.16 -13.66 12.98
C GLY A 137 14.25 -14.18 12.03
N LYS A 138 14.31 -13.68 10.79
CA LYS A 138 15.34 -14.06 9.81
C LYS A 138 16.21 -12.86 9.41
N PRO A 139 17.52 -13.04 9.22
CA PRO A 139 18.39 -11.99 8.69
C PRO A 139 18.15 -11.82 7.19
N GLU A 140 17.57 -10.67 6.80
CA GLU A 140 17.27 -10.31 5.42
C GLU A 140 17.85 -8.94 5.06
N ALA A 141 18.13 -8.70 3.78
CA ALA A 141 18.57 -7.39 3.31
C ALA A 141 17.44 -6.36 3.36
N VAL A 142 17.77 -5.09 3.61
CA VAL A 142 16.80 -3.97 3.65
C VAL A 142 15.97 -3.91 2.36
N ARG A 143 16.57 -4.15 1.19
CA ARG A 143 15.82 -4.23 -0.07
C ARG A 143 14.66 -5.24 -0.05
N ARG A 144 14.77 -6.31 0.74
CA ARG A 144 13.69 -7.30 0.91
C ARG A 144 12.49 -6.70 1.63
N LEU A 145 12.72 -5.78 2.58
CA LEU A 145 11.63 -5.05 3.25
C LEU A 145 10.89 -4.15 2.27
N TYR A 146 11.60 -3.46 1.39
CA TYR A 146 10.96 -2.65 0.34
C TYR A 146 10.13 -3.52 -0.62
N LEU A 147 10.66 -4.64 -1.10
CA LEU A 147 9.86 -5.58 -1.90
C LEU A 147 8.61 -6.07 -1.15
N ARG A 148 8.72 -6.28 0.17
CA ARG A 148 7.56 -6.66 0.98
C ARG A 148 6.53 -5.54 1.08
N MET A 149 6.92 -4.26 1.10
CA MET A 149 5.97 -3.14 1.06
C MET A 149 5.12 -3.17 -0.21
N LEU A 150 5.74 -3.34 -1.39
CA LEU A 150 5.02 -3.47 -2.66
C LEU A 150 4.10 -4.69 -2.66
N ALA A 151 4.63 -5.86 -2.31
CA ALA A 151 3.84 -7.09 -2.27
C ALA A 151 2.63 -6.96 -1.32
N HIS A 152 2.82 -6.38 -0.14
CA HIS A 152 1.77 -6.13 0.84
C HIS A 152 0.72 -5.14 0.33
N SER A 153 1.14 -4.07 -0.34
CA SER A 153 0.23 -3.10 -0.95
C SER A 153 -0.63 -3.75 -2.03
N HIS A 154 -0.04 -4.56 -2.92
CA HIS A 154 -0.79 -5.28 -3.97
C HIS A 154 -1.70 -6.39 -3.40
N GLU A 155 -1.26 -7.12 -2.37
CA GLU A 155 -2.05 -8.13 -1.65
C GLU A 155 -3.38 -7.52 -1.15
N HIS A 156 -3.29 -6.37 -0.47
CA HIS A 156 -4.47 -5.69 0.08
C HIS A 156 -5.20 -4.80 -0.95
N MET A 157 -4.54 -4.35 -2.01
CA MET A 157 -5.22 -3.75 -3.16
C MET A 157 -6.16 -4.74 -3.83
N GLY A 158 -5.74 -6.00 -4.01
CA GLY A 158 -6.62 -7.06 -4.51
C GLY A 158 -7.84 -7.26 -3.61
N GLN A 159 -7.67 -7.22 -2.28
CA GLN A 159 -8.76 -7.24 -1.33
C GLN A 159 -9.69 -6.02 -1.47
N ALA A 160 -9.13 -4.80 -1.59
CA ALA A 160 -9.90 -3.58 -1.79
C ALA A 160 -10.70 -3.60 -3.11
N ILE A 161 -10.11 -4.12 -4.21
CA ILE A 161 -10.82 -4.33 -5.49
C ILE A 161 -12.01 -5.27 -5.33
N ALA A 162 -11.83 -6.39 -4.62
CA ALA A 162 -12.91 -7.32 -4.34
C ALA A 162 -14.04 -6.64 -3.54
N TYR A 163 -13.70 -5.82 -2.56
CA TYR A 163 -14.67 -5.08 -1.76
C TYR A 163 -15.45 -4.04 -2.59
N VAL A 164 -14.74 -3.26 -3.41
CA VAL A 164 -15.36 -2.28 -4.32
C VAL A 164 -16.40 -2.94 -5.22
N ARG A 165 -16.06 -4.10 -5.80
CA ARG A 165 -16.97 -4.88 -6.64
C ARG A 165 -18.15 -5.47 -5.85
N SER A 166 -17.91 -5.96 -4.63
CA SER A 166 -18.95 -6.52 -3.76
C SER A 166 -19.95 -5.46 -3.29
N MET A 167 -19.50 -4.22 -3.12
CA MET A 167 -20.37 -3.07 -2.85
C MET A 167 -21.15 -2.56 -4.08
N GLY A 168 -20.90 -3.12 -5.27
CA GLY A 168 -21.54 -2.71 -6.52
C GLY A 168 -20.87 -1.51 -7.21
N TYR A 169 -19.73 -1.04 -6.73
CA TYR A 169 -18.99 0.07 -7.35
C TYR A 169 -18.08 -0.44 -8.48
N LYS A 170 -17.80 0.46 -9.42
CA LYS A 170 -16.86 0.18 -10.53
C LYS A 170 -15.43 0.45 -10.06
N VAL A 171 -14.52 -0.44 -10.42
CA VAL A 171 -13.08 -0.18 -10.33
C VAL A 171 -12.71 0.95 -11.29
N PRO A 172 -11.97 1.99 -10.87
CA PRO A 172 -11.81 3.24 -11.62
C PRO A 172 -10.74 3.18 -12.73
N TRP A 173 -10.46 2.02 -13.26
CA TRP A 173 -9.62 1.82 -14.45
C TRP A 173 -10.22 0.76 -15.37
N PRO A 174 -9.86 0.80 -16.69
CA PRO A 174 -10.33 -0.16 -17.67
C PRO A 174 -9.98 -1.60 -17.28
N ASP A 175 -10.90 -2.54 -17.58
CA ASP A 175 -10.59 -3.96 -17.54
C ASP A 175 -10.05 -4.36 -18.94
N PRO A 176 -8.74 -4.64 -19.09
CA PRO A 176 -8.15 -4.92 -20.40
C PRO A 176 -8.83 -6.07 -21.14
N LEU A 177 -9.34 -7.08 -20.42
CA LEU A 177 -10.05 -8.20 -21.05
C LEU A 177 -11.40 -7.78 -21.61
N ARG A 178 -12.17 -6.97 -20.88
CA ARG A 178 -13.45 -6.44 -21.36
C ARG A 178 -13.29 -5.47 -22.52
N ASP A 179 -12.20 -4.72 -22.56
CA ASP A 179 -11.91 -3.81 -23.66
C ASP A 179 -11.52 -4.59 -24.93
N LEU A 180 -10.74 -5.67 -24.78
CA LEU A 180 -10.44 -6.58 -25.90
C LEU A 180 -11.70 -7.28 -26.43
N GLU A 181 -12.59 -7.73 -25.55
CA GLU A 181 -13.88 -8.32 -25.96
C GLU A 181 -14.74 -7.32 -26.74
N ARG A 182 -14.82 -6.06 -26.29
CA ARG A 182 -15.54 -4.99 -27.01
C ARG A 182 -14.96 -4.73 -28.39
N VAL A 183 -13.65 -4.68 -28.51
CA VAL A 183 -12.97 -4.49 -29.81
C VAL A 183 -13.21 -5.68 -30.72
N ALA A 184 -13.14 -6.91 -30.23
CA ALA A 184 -13.42 -8.12 -31.01
C ALA A 184 -14.86 -8.18 -31.47
N VAL A 185 -15.83 -7.87 -30.64
CA VAL A 185 -17.26 -7.82 -30.99
C VAL A 185 -17.54 -6.72 -32.04
N SER A 186 -16.94 -5.53 -31.89
CA SER A 186 -17.07 -4.44 -32.84
C SER A 186 -16.47 -4.80 -34.21
N ALA A 187 -15.30 -5.44 -34.24
CA ALA A 187 -14.68 -5.89 -35.47
C ALA A 187 -15.53 -6.96 -36.19
N ALA A 188 -16.07 -7.92 -35.44
CA ALA A 188 -16.97 -8.95 -36.00
C ALA A 188 -18.26 -8.36 -36.56
N ALA A 189 -18.83 -7.34 -35.90
CA ALA A 189 -20.04 -6.66 -36.39
C ALA A 189 -19.80 -5.92 -37.72
N HIS A 190 -18.62 -5.34 -37.92
CA HIS A 190 -18.28 -4.67 -39.20
C HIS A 190 -18.05 -5.63 -40.38
N HIS A 191 -17.65 -6.88 -40.10
CA HIS A 191 -17.49 -7.90 -41.11
C HIS A 191 -18.80 -8.56 -41.55
N LEU A 192 -19.89 -8.42 -40.77
CA LEU A 192 -21.20 -8.94 -41.09
C LEU A 192 -22.09 -7.95 -41.91
N THR A 193 -21.63 -6.70 -42.05
CA THR A 193 -22.35 -5.63 -42.76
C THR A 193 -21.67 -5.21 -44.07
N ALA A 194 -20.62 -5.87 -44.47
CA ALA A 194 -19.89 -5.71 -45.74
C ALA A 194 -20.10 -6.94 -46.63
#